data_276d150e6b76676c37343ce083650303
#
_entry.id   276d150e6b76676c37343ce083650303
#
_cell.length_a   1.000
_cell.length_b   1.000
_cell.length_c   1.000
_cell.angle_alpha   90.00
_cell.angle_beta   90.00
_cell.angle_gamma   90.00
#
_symmetry.space_group_name_H-M   'P 1'
#
loop_
_entity.id
_entity.type
_entity.pdbx_description
1 polymer ?
#
loop_
_entity_poly.entity_id
_entity_poly.type
_entity_poly.pdbx_seq_one_letter_code
_entity_poly.pdbx_strand_id
1 'polypeptide(L)'
;MDDTPYTVKVDQNGAVIEIEITNKLIRGSVQLTKVDKDYPDHHLNGAVFEVYRDGKLVGQMEELSDGVYKLGNLPYGDYTLKETEAPKGFFLDEKTYSFSIKEDGKTVVVENEAGKGFVNQAQTGGIRIEKTSDDGVLKGFTFRVEGSDITGNAFSKDFMTDEKGQIHIEGLRIGDYVISEVSNKANEKYELPANVTVTVHEGKTVVAKFHNKLKPVTDIPKTGDTTNMPLWAALAGISAIGAGAAAFFTFRKKKEVGKHER
;
A
#
# COMPACT_ATOMS: atom_id res chain seq x y z
N MET A 1 -49.10 17.36 -10.95
CA MET A 1 -50.37 18.12 -11.01
C MET A 1 -51.48 17.10 -10.93
N ASP A 2 -52.50 17.34 -10.14
CA ASP A 2 -53.68 16.48 -10.14
C ASP A 2 -54.57 16.97 -11.29
N ASP A 3 -54.71 16.16 -12.33
CA ASP A 3 -55.52 16.49 -13.52
C ASP A 3 -56.93 15.90 -13.41
N THR A 4 -57.33 15.45 -12.21
CA THR A 4 -58.65 14.85 -11.99
C THR A 4 -59.73 15.93 -12.10
N PRO A 5 -60.73 15.83 -13.02
CA PRO A 5 -61.81 16.78 -13.10
C PRO A 5 -62.75 16.59 -11.91
N TYR A 6 -62.98 17.67 -11.19
CA TYR A 6 -63.95 17.69 -10.10
C TYR A 6 -65.32 18.13 -10.63
N THR A 7 -66.36 17.29 -10.50
CA THR A 7 -67.74 17.61 -10.87
C THR A 7 -68.47 18.13 -9.63
N VAL A 8 -68.91 19.36 -9.70
CA VAL A 8 -69.70 20.04 -8.62
C VAL A 8 -71.13 20.17 -9.03
N LYS A 9 -72.05 19.71 -8.18
CA LYS A 9 -73.49 19.90 -8.36
C LYS A 9 -74.03 20.90 -7.34
N VAL A 10 -74.60 21.98 -7.79
CA VAL A 10 -75.22 23.00 -6.96
C VAL A 10 -76.73 22.80 -6.98
N ASP A 11 -77.32 22.24 -5.94
CA ASP A 11 -78.71 21.86 -5.85
C ASP A 11 -79.62 22.89 -5.09
N GLN A 12 -78.99 23.84 -4.43
CA GLN A 12 -79.75 24.84 -3.59
C GLN A 12 -79.24 26.25 -3.86
N ASN A 13 -80.12 27.20 -3.87
CA ASN A 13 -79.81 28.61 -4.01
C ASN A 13 -79.02 29.11 -2.78
N GLY A 14 -77.82 29.68 -3.00
CA GLY A 14 -76.96 30.19 -1.95
C GLY A 14 -76.07 29.14 -1.32
N ALA A 15 -76.00 27.85 -1.82
CA ALA A 15 -75.10 26.85 -1.34
C ALA A 15 -73.62 27.18 -1.68
N VAL A 16 -72.76 27.09 -0.71
CA VAL A 16 -71.34 27.19 -0.87
C VAL A 16 -70.80 25.75 -0.84
N ILE A 17 -70.05 25.36 -1.88
CA ILE A 17 -69.39 24.03 -1.97
C ILE A 17 -67.91 24.30 -1.83
N GLU A 18 -67.34 23.81 -0.73
CA GLU A 18 -65.86 23.81 -0.52
C GLU A 18 -65.22 22.55 -1.15
N ILE A 19 -64.22 22.78 -1.96
CA ILE A 19 -63.40 21.68 -2.56
C ILE A 19 -62.00 21.84 -2.04
N GLU A 20 -61.52 20.87 -1.26
CA GLU A 20 -60.13 20.78 -0.84
C GLU A 20 -59.34 20.05 -1.89
N ILE A 21 -58.33 20.72 -2.48
CA ILE A 21 -57.43 20.16 -3.47
C ILE A 21 -56.04 20.10 -2.85
N THR A 22 -55.51 18.88 -2.70
CA THR A 22 -54.17 18.64 -2.16
C THR A 22 -53.19 18.26 -3.26
N ASN A 23 -52.02 18.89 -3.28
CA ASN A 23 -50.91 18.51 -4.16
C ASN A 23 -49.82 17.87 -3.35
N LYS A 24 -49.32 16.72 -3.81
CA LYS A 24 -48.15 16.06 -3.24
C LYS A 24 -46.87 16.59 -3.89
N LEU A 25 -45.91 17.01 -3.06
CA LEU A 25 -44.60 17.41 -3.56
C LEU A 25 -43.85 16.18 -4.05
N ILE A 26 -43.35 16.26 -5.29
CA ILE A 26 -42.43 15.25 -5.84
C ILE A 26 -41.11 15.36 -5.08
N ARG A 27 -40.65 14.22 -4.57
CA ARG A 27 -39.35 14.07 -3.91
C ARG A 27 -38.66 12.80 -4.37
N GLY A 28 -37.33 12.85 -4.51
CA GLY A 28 -36.51 11.71 -4.89
C GLY A 28 -35.21 11.67 -4.10
N SER A 29 -34.30 10.83 -4.56
CA SER A 29 -32.97 10.71 -4.00
C SER A 29 -31.92 10.61 -5.09
N VAL A 30 -30.66 10.92 -4.76
CA VAL A 30 -29.48 10.65 -5.58
C VAL A 30 -28.65 9.62 -4.86
N GLN A 31 -28.02 8.71 -5.65
CA GLN A 31 -27.13 7.66 -5.16
C GLN A 31 -25.96 7.50 -6.12
N LEU A 32 -24.82 7.12 -5.59
CA LEU A 32 -23.67 6.64 -6.37
C LEU A 32 -22.99 5.49 -5.64
N THR A 33 -22.19 4.72 -6.38
CA THR A 33 -21.25 3.74 -5.81
C THR A 33 -19.84 4.17 -6.16
N LYS A 34 -19.02 4.39 -5.13
CA LYS A 34 -17.64 4.83 -5.28
C LYS A 34 -16.72 3.63 -5.49
N VAL A 35 -15.94 3.64 -6.56
CA VAL A 35 -15.10 2.50 -6.94
C VAL A 35 -13.69 2.93 -7.33
N ASP A 36 -12.77 1.98 -7.19
CA ASP A 36 -11.39 2.09 -7.67
C ASP A 36 -11.36 1.88 -9.19
N LYS A 37 -10.71 2.79 -9.92
CA LYS A 37 -10.60 2.71 -11.38
C LYS A 37 -9.89 1.44 -11.87
N ASP A 38 -8.86 0.98 -11.16
CA ASP A 38 -8.06 -0.17 -11.57
C ASP A 38 -8.62 -1.49 -11.02
N TYR A 39 -9.44 -1.42 -9.95
CA TYR A 39 -10.10 -2.55 -9.29
C TYR A 39 -11.59 -2.25 -9.10
N PRO A 40 -12.42 -2.36 -10.17
CA PRO A 40 -13.84 -1.95 -10.13
C PRO A 40 -14.70 -2.68 -9.10
N ASP A 41 -14.27 -3.87 -8.67
CA ASP A 41 -14.94 -4.64 -7.61
C ASP A 41 -14.59 -4.14 -6.20
N HIS A 42 -13.61 -3.22 -6.09
CA HIS A 42 -13.25 -2.58 -4.81
C HIS A 42 -14.02 -1.27 -4.66
N HIS A 43 -14.98 -1.29 -3.77
CA HIS A 43 -15.71 -0.09 -3.36
C HIS A 43 -14.85 0.75 -2.40
N LEU A 44 -14.99 2.06 -2.49
CA LEU A 44 -14.16 3.01 -1.78
C LEU A 44 -14.98 3.81 -0.76
N ASN A 45 -14.52 3.78 0.49
CA ASN A 45 -15.11 4.48 1.62
C ASN A 45 -14.36 5.79 1.91
N GLY A 46 -15.02 6.70 2.64
CA GLY A 46 -14.40 7.92 3.14
C GLY A 46 -14.32 9.08 2.13
N ALA A 47 -15.06 9.02 1.01
CA ALA A 47 -15.24 10.17 0.14
C ALA A 47 -16.32 11.11 0.73
N VAL A 48 -16.26 12.37 0.35
CA VAL A 48 -17.30 13.36 0.67
C VAL A 48 -17.90 13.89 -0.61
N PHE A 49 -19.23 13.80 -0.69
CA PHE A 49 -20.00 14.31 -1.82
C PHE A 49 -21.00 15.35 -1.37
N GLU A 50 -21.04 16.47 -2.06
CA GLU A 50 -21.98 17.56 -1.82
C GLU A 50 -22.92 17.77 -3.00
N VAL A 51 -24.20 17.99 -2.68
CA VAL A 51 -25.27 18.25 -3.64
C VAL A 51 -25.68 19.71 -3.57
N TYR A 52 -25.78 20.33 -4.74
CA TYR A 52 -26.08 21.74 -4.88
C TYR A 52 -27.34 21.95 -5.76
N ARG A 53 -28.05 23.02 -5.50
CA ARG A 53 -29.11 23.54 -6.36
C ARG A 53 -28.94 25.07 -6.52
N ASP A 54 -28.94 25.55 -7.75
CA ASP A 54 -28.76 26.99 -8.04
C ASP A 54 -27.48 27.55 -7.36
N GLY A 55 -26.40 26.77 -7.30
CA GLY A 55 -25.13 27.12 -6.65
C GLY A 55 -25.13 27.10 -5.12
N LYS A 56 -26.23 26.74 -4.48
CA LYS A 56 -26.35 26.65 -3.02
C LYS A 56 -26.27 25.19 -2.58
N LEU A 57 -25.53 24.94 -1.50
CA LEU A 57 -25.45 23.62 -0.88
C LEU A 57 -26.82 23.20 -0.37
N VAL A 58 -27.27 22.03 -0.81
CA VAL A 58 -28.55 21.42 -0.37
C VAL A 58 -28.27 20.40 0.75
N GLY A 59 -27.16 19.65 0.62
CA GLY A 59 -26.76 18.68 1.62
C GLY A 59 -25.54 17.86 1.17
N GLN A 60 -24.98 17.13 2.11
CA GLN A 60 -23.92 16.17 1.91
C GLN A 60 -24.53 14.77 1.80
N MET A 61 -23.99 13.93 0.91
CA MET A 61 -24.42 12.54 0.81
C MET A 61 -23.93 11.74 2.03
N GLU A 62 -24.79 10.85 2.52
CA GLU A 62 -24.46 9.91 3.57
C GLU A 62 -23.83 8.65 2.95
N GLU A 63 -22.73 8.18 3.51
CA GLU A 63 -22.16 6.87 3.21
C GLU A 63 -22.98 5.81 3.94
N LEU A 64 -23.69 4.96 3.21
CA LEU A 64 -24.58 3.94 3.77
C LEU A 64 -23.83 2.67 4.14
N SER A 65 -23.07 2.12 3.18
CA SER A 65 -22.26 0.92 3.33
C SER A 65 -21.40 0.73 2.07
N ASP A 66 -20.21 0.16 2.23
CA ASP A 66 -19.38 -0.37 1.16
C ASP A 66 -19.31 0.54 -0.09
N GLY A 67 -18.95 1.81 0.12
CA GLY A 67 -18.80 2.80 -0.94
C GLY A 67 -20.10 3.28 -1.59
N VAL A 68 -21.27 2.97 -1.02
CA VAL A 68 -22.54 3.48 -1.49
C VAL A 68 -22.89 4.78 -0.76
N TYR A 69 -23.06 5.87 -1.53
CA TYR A 69 -23.41 7.21 -1.02
C TYR A 69 -24.80 7.59 -1.50
N LYS A 70 -25.60 8.20 -0.61
CA LYS A 70 -26.97 8.59 -0.91
C LYS A 70 -27.36 9.91 -0.22
N LEU A 71 -28.16 10.71 -0.92
CA LEU A 71 -28.91 11.83 -0.34
C LEU A 71 -30.38 11.71 -0.75
N GLY A 72 -31.26 11.64 0.23
CA GLY A 72 -32.71 11.52 0.03
C GLY A 72 -33.45 12.82 0.18
N ASN A 73 -34.78 12.72 -0.03
CA ASN A 73 -35.75 13.81 0.24
C ASN A 73 -35.51 15.07 -0.59
N LEU A 74 -34.90 14.96 -1.78
CA LEU A 74 -34.67 16.07 -2.70
C LEU A 74 -35.94 16.45 -3.42
N PRO A 75 -36.42 17.72 -3.36
CA PRO A 75 -37.56 18.19 -4.12
C PRO A 75 -37.36 18.07 -5.64
N TYR A 76 -38.44 18.10 -6.41
CA TYR A 76 -38.39 18.21 -7.87
C TYR A 76 -37.49 19.36 -8.30
N GLY A 77 -36.59 19.13 -9.26
CA GLY A 77 -35.69 20.13 -9.81
C GLY A 77 -34.37 19.55 -10.32
N ASP A 78 -33.51 20.46 -10.76
CA ASP A 78 -32.19 20.18 -11.26
C ASP A 78 -31.12 20.44 -10.19
N TYR A 79 -30.12 19.61 -10.16
CA TYR A 79 -29.07 19.57 -9.14
C TYR A 79 -27.70 19.34 -9.76
N THR A 80 -26.67 19.68 -9.01
CA THR A 80 -25.30 19.30 -9.30
C THR A 80 -24.70 18.57 -8.10
N LEU A 81 -23.84 17.59 -8.40
CA LEU A 81 -23.07 16.78 -7.47
C LEU A 81 -21.59 17.08 -7.66
N LYS A 82 -20.85 17.18 -6.57
CA LYS A 82 -19.40 17.36 -6.58
C LYS A 82 -18.76 16.49 -5.50
N GLU A 83 -17.63 15.83 -5.82
CA GLU A 83 -16.74 15.26 -4.82
C GLU A 83 -15.92 16.39 -4.19
N THR A 84 -15.94 16.53 -2.87
CA THR A 84 -15.17 17.55 -2.13
C THR A 84 -13.99 16.98 -1.37
N GLU A 85 -14.05 15.69 -1.02
CA GLU A 85 -12.92 14.93 -0.50
C GLU A 85 -12.87 13.55 -1.16
N ALA A 86 -11.69 13.18 -1.67
CA ALA A 86 -11.48 11.85 -2.24
C ALA A 86 -11.19 10.82 -1.13
N PRO A 87 -11.45 9.52 -1.38
CA PRO A 87 -10.95 8.46 -0.52
C PRO A 87 -9.43 8.56 -0.33
N LYS A 88 -8.96 8.15 0.84
CA LYS A 88 -7.52 8.17 1.13
C LYS A 88 -6.74 7.38 0.08
N GLY A 89 -5.72 8.01 -0.53
CA GLY A 89 -4.88 7.39 -1.55
C GLY A 89 -5.39 7.51 -2.98
N PHE A 90 -6.40 8.32 -3.19
CA PHE A 90 -6.95 8.59 -4.52
C PHE A 90 -6.89 10.08 -4.84
N PHE A 91 -6.88 10.39 -6.15
CA PHE A 91 -7.01 11.75 -6.62
C PHE A 91 -8.48 12.19 -6.55
N LEU A 92 -8.70 13.44 -6.18
CA LEU A 92 -10.02 14.06 -6.19
C LEU A 92 -10.54 14.18 -7.64
N ASP A 93 -11.81 13.86 -7.85
CA ASP A 93 -12.52 14.23 -9.07
C ASP A 93 -13.12 15.65 -8.91
N GLU A 94 -12.44 16.64 -9.48
CA GLU A 94 -12.83 18.05 -9.38
C GLU A 94 -14.06 18.43 -10.23
N LYS A 95 -14.57 17.49 -11.04
CA LYS A 95 -15.70 17.76 -11.93
C LYS A 95 -17.01 17.89 -11.16
N THR A 96 -17.95 18.52 -11.82
CA THR A 96 -19.33 18.67 -11.34
C THR A 96 -20.27 17.88 -12.23
N TYR A 97 -21.19 17.13 -11.65
CA TYR A 97 -22.11 16.22 -12.33
C TYR A 97 -23.54 16.68 -12.14
N SER A 98 -24.29 16.85 -13.22
CA SER A 98 -25.69 17.29 -13.19
C SER A 98 -26.62 16.10 -13.13
N PHE A 99 -27.69 16.22 -12.35
CA PHE A 99 -28.81 15.27 -12.31
C PHE A 99 -30.14 15.99 -12.04
N SER A 100 -31.27 15.29 -12.25
CA SER A 100 -32.59 15.87 -12.05
C SER A 100 -33.50 14.93 -11.26
N ILE A 101 -34.26 15.45 -10.34
CA ILE A 101 -35.37 14.77 -9.66
C ILE A 101 -36.68 15.16 -10.39
N LYS A 102 -37.30 14.19 -11.08
CA LYS A 102 -38.50 14.39 -11.89
C LYS A 102 -39.68 13.52 -11.48
N GLU A 103 -39.44 12.44 -10.75
CA GLU A 103 -40.44 11.44 -10.37
C GLU A 103 -40.41 11.21 -8.86
N ASP A 104 -41.61 11.07 -8.27
CA ASP A 104 -41.77 10.85 -6.83
C ASP A 104 -41.23 9.48 -6.43
N GLY A 105 -40.45 9.44 -5.34
CA GLY A 105 -39.84 8.23 -4.79
C GLY A 105 -38.64 7.67 -5.58
N LYS A 106 -38.29 8.23 -6.74
CA LYS A 106 -37.23 7.71 -7.59
C LYS A 106 -35.84 8.03 -7.03
N THR A 107 -34.94 7.05 -7.13
CA THR A 107 -33.48 7.24 -6.91
C THR A 107 -32.77 7.42 -8.25
N VAL A 108 -32.08 8.54 -8.40
CA VAL A 108 -31.21 8.81 -9.56
C VAL A 108 -29.81 8.30 -9.23
N VAL A 109 -29.24 7.46 -10.10
CA VAL A 109 -27.84 6.99 -9.98
C VAL A 109 -26.95 7.92 -10.79
N VAL A 110 -25.87 8.42 -10.17
CA VAL A 110 -24.86 9.25 -10.83
C VAL A 110 -23.57 8.48 -10.94
N GLU A 111 -23.01 8.48 -12.15
CA GLU A 111 -21.74 7.86 -12.49
C GLU A 111 -20.84 8.88 -13.19
N ASN A 112 -19.54 8.84 -12.96
CA ASN A 112 -18.58 9.65 -13.71
C ASN A 112 -17.97 8.87 -14.90
N GLU A 113 -18.12 7.55 -14.91
CA GLU A 113 -17.76 6.65 -16.01
C GLU A 113 -18.92 5.65 -16.20
N ALA A 114 -19.57 5.72 -17.37
CA ALA A 114 -20.82 4.99 -17.62
C ALA A 114 -20.66 3.47 -17.39
N GLY A 115 -21.57 2.92 -16.58
CA GLY A 115 -21.61 1.50 -16.22
C GLY A 115 -20.49 1.03 -15.29
N LYS A 116 -19.72 1.96 -14.70
CA LYS A 116 -18.63 1.63 -13.78
C LYS A 116 -18.78 2.26 -12.40
N GLY A 117 -19.80 3.10 -12.21
CA GLY A 117 -20.01 3.85 -10.97
C GLY A 117 -19.22 5.17 -10.95
N PHE A 118 -18.89 5.64 -9.77
CA PHE A 118 -18.12 6.87 -9.57
C PHE A 118 -16.67 6.51 -9.26
N VAL A 119 -15.81 6.52 -10.30
CA VAL A 119 -14.43 6.03 -10.23
C VAL A 119 -13.44 7.11 -9.82
N ASN A 120 -12.45 6.77 -8.96
CA ASN A 120 -11.26 7.58 -8.73
C ASN A 120 -9.99 6.83 -9.12
N GLN A 121 -8.99 7.60 -9.58
CA GLN A 121 -7.66 7.13 -9.90
C GLN A 121 -6.83 7.08 -8.63
N ALA A 122 -6.15 5.95 -8.37
CA ALA A 122 -5.23 5.83 -7.25
C ALA A 122 -4.00 6.74 -7.40
N GLN A 123 -3.53 7.29 -6.29
CA GLN A 123 -2.26 7.99 -6.20
C GLN A 123 -1.10 7.01 -6.33
N THR A 124 -0.07 7.40 -7.07
CA THR A 124 1.09 6.56 -7.34
C THR A 124 2.40 7.32 -7.13
N GLY A 125 3.47 6.56 -6.89
CA GLY A 125 4.85 7.02 -6.85
C GLY A 125 5.78 5.98 -7.46
N GLY A 126 7.06 6.02 -7.07
CA GLY A 126 8.06 5.11 -7.61
C GLY A 126 9.07 4.64 -6.57
N ILE A 127 9.81 3.59 -6.94
CA ILE A 127 10.96 3.07 -6.22
C ILE A 127 12.16 3.06 -7.18
N ARG A 128 13.31 3.55 -6.71
CA ARG A 128 14.60 3.36 -7.36
C ARG A 128 15.49 2.51 -6.47
N ILE A 129 15.97 1.37 -7.00
CA ILE A 129 16.96 0.52 -6.33
C ILE A 129 18.34 0.88 -6.88
N GLU A 130 19.31 1.09 -5.99
CA GLU A 130 20.72 1.33 -6.30
C GLU A 130 21.55 0.20 -5.69
N LYS A 131 22.16 -0.62 -6.56
CA LYS A 131 22.93 -1.79 -6.18
C LYS A 131 24.44 -1.55 -6.37
N THR A 132 25.21 -1.93 -5.36
CA THR A 132 26.68 -1.96 -5.39
C THR A 132 27.19 -3.31 -4.91
N SER A 133 28.47 -3.63 -5.17
CA SER A 133 29.16 -4.84 -4.68
C SER A 133 30.65 -4.58 -4.45
N ASP A 134 31.30 -5.41 -3.65
CA ASP A 134 32.74 -5.32 -3.34
C ASP A 134 33.63 -5.38 -4.59
N ASP A 135 33.23 -6.12 -5.61
CA ASP A 135 33.99 -6.33 -6.84
C ASP A 135 33.47 -5.52 -8.05
N GLY A 136 32.55 -4.60 -7.82
CA GLY A 136 32.03 -3.71 -8.83
C GLY A 136 31.05 -4.35 -9.83
N VAL A 137 30.62 -5.59 -9.63
CA VAL A 137 29.57 -6.21 -10.45
C VAL A 137 28.22 -5.61 -10.09
N LEU A 138 27.49 -5.05 -11.07
CA LEU A 138 26.27 -4.29 -10.86
C LEU A 138 25.04 -4.92 -11.53
N LYS A 139 25.21 -5.59 -12.67
CA LYS A 139 24.14 -6.13 -13.50
C LYS A 139 23.71 -7.53 -13.08
N GLY A 140 22.42 -7.85 -13.31
CA GLY A 140 21.90 -9.21 -13.24
C GLY A 140 21.44 -9.64 -11.85
N PHE A 141 21.44 -8.75 -10.86
CA PHE A 141 20.87 -9.03 -9.55
C PHE A 141 19.35 -8.86 -9.60
N THR A 142 18.64 -9.86 -9.10
CA THR A 142 17.17 -9.87 -9.06
C THR A 142 16.71 -9.39 -7.70
N PHE A 143 15.80 -8.43 -7.70
CA PHE A 143 15.13 -7.93 -6.51
C PHE A 143 13.64 -8.18 -6.60
N ARG A 144 13.07 -8.75 -5.55
CA ARG A 144 11.63 -8.84 -5.33
C ARG A 144 11.17 -7.61 -4.60
N VAL A 145 10.13 -6.97 -5.13
CA VAL A 145 9.38 -5.90 -4.47
C VAL A 145 8.01 -6.44 -4.16
N GLU A 146 7.66 -6.52 -2.88
CA GLU A 146 6.37 -7.03 -2.42
C GLU A 146 5.80 -6.17 -1.31
N GLY A 147 4.48 -6.07 -1.23
CA GLY A 147 3.80 -5.26 -0.23
C GLY A 147 2.33 -5.07 -0.58
N SER A 148 1.73 -4.05 -0.04
CA SER A 148 0.37 -3.65 -0.38
C SER A 148 0.24 -2.14 -0.46
N ASP A 149 -0.70 -1.69 -1.27
CA ASP A 149 -1.13 -0.30 -1.23
C ASP A 149 -1.92 -0.02 0.07
N ILE A 150 -2.24 1.25 0.31
CA ILE A 150 -2.97 1.65 1.51
C ILE A 150 -4.41 1.14 1.57
N THR A 151 -4.94 0.58 0.49
CA THR A 151 -6.26 -0.05 0.41
C THR A 151 -6.20 -1.56 0.58
N GLY A 152 -4.98 -2.13 0.73
CA GLY A 152 -4.75 -3.55 0.95
C GLY A 152 -4.55 -4.38 -0.32
N ASN A 153 -4.50 -3.76 -1.51
CA ASN A 153 -4.20 -4.48 -2.75
C ASN A 153 -2.74 -4.94 -2.74
N ALA A 154 -2.53 -6.24 -2.83
CA ALA A 154 -1.20 -6.83 -2.80
C ALA A 154 -0.45 -6.60 -4.13
N PHE A 155 0.86 -6.40 -4.00
CA PHE A 155 1.80 -6.32 -5.11
C PHE A 155 2.98 -7.24 -4.83
N SER A 156 3.42 -8.02 -5.83
CA SER A 156 4.65 -8.81 -5.78
C SER A 156 5.20 -8.97 -7.19
N LYS A 157 6.43 -8.50 -7.41
CA LYS A 157 7.09 -8.60 -8.71
C LYS A 157 8.61 -8.59 -8.58
N ASP A 158 9.28 -9.37 -9.44
CA ASP A 158 10.73 -9.43 -9.55
C ASP A 158 11.24 -8.46 -10.63
N PHE A 159 12.35 -7.79 -10.34
CA PHE A 159 13.05 -6.86 -11.22
C PHE A 159 14.53 -7.15 -11.24
N MET A 160 15.20 -6.86 -12.34
CA MET A 160 16.64 -7.11 -12.51
C MET A 160 17.42 -5.81 -12.69
N THR A 161 18.59 -5.71 -12.06
CA THR A 161 19.47 -4.54 -12.21
C THR A 161 20.07 -4.44 -13.60
N ASP A 162 20.14 -3.20 -14.08
CA ASP A 162 20.79 -2.82 -15.35
C ASP A 162 22.33 -2.77 -15.22
N GLU A 163 23.02 -2.30 -16.28
CA GLU A 163 24.48 -2.13 -16.34
C GLU A 163 25.01 -1.16 -15.27
N LYS A 164 24.17 -0.27 -14.75
CA LYS A 164 24.52 0.72 -13.72
C LYS A 164 24.16 0.26 -12.31
N GLY A 165 23.61 -0.95 -12.17
CA GLY A 165 23.11 -1.47 -10.90
C GLY A 165 21.80 -0.84 -10.48
N GLN A 166 21.00 -0.33 -11.44
CA GLN A 166 19.78 0.39 -11.12
C GLN A 166 18.53 -0.38 -11.55
N ILE A 167 17.47 -0.21 -10.78
CA ILE A 167 16.10 -0.57 -11.14
C ILE A 167 15.23 0.66 -10.91
N HIS A 168 14.41 1.00 -11.91
CA HIS A 168 13.42 2.07 -11.82
C HIS A 168 12.03 1.47 -11.92
N ILE A 169 11.18 1.72 -10.91
CA ILE A 169 9.81 1.24 -10.84
C ILE A 169 8.93 2.46 -10.65
N GLU A 170 8.01 2.67 -11.58
CA GLU A 170 7.06 3.79 -11.57
C GLU A 170 5.64 3.27 -11.52
N GLY A 171 4.70 4.14 -11.15
CA GLY A 171 3.28 3.81 -11.10
C GLY A 171 2.88 2.85 -9.98
N LEU A 172 3.73 2.68 -8.97
CA LEU A 172 3.33 1.95 -7.76
C LEU A 172 2.34 2.77 -6.96
N ARG A 173 1.25 2.17 -6.55
CA ARG A 173 0.29 2.79 -5.64
C ARG A 173 0.97 3.14 -4.32
N ILE A 174 0.51 4.20 -3.66
CA ILE A 174 1.07 4.59 -2.36
C ILE A 174 0.82 3.50 -1.32
N GLY A 175 1.85 3.19 -0.51
CA GLY A 175 1.82 2.09 0.45
C GLY A 175 3.21 1.66 0.89
N ASP A 176 3.28 0.56 1.63
CA ASP A 176 4.53 0.02 2.17
C ASP A 176 4.97 -1.22 1.39
N TYR A 177 6.25 -1.23 1.01
CA TYR A 177 6.85 -2.28 0.21
C TYR A 177 8.16 -2.76 0.83
N VAL A 178 8.35 -4.07 0.82
CA VAL A 178 9.59 -4.73 1.20
C VAL A 178 10.37 -5.09 -0.06
N ILE A 179 11.64 -4.74 -0.09
CA ILE A 179 12.56 -5.05 -1.18
C ILE A 179 13.55 -6.07 -0.68
N SER A 180 13.64 -7.21 -1.33
CA SER A 180 14.56 -8.30 -1.02
C SER A 180 15.35 -8.73 -2.24
N GLU A 181 16.63 -9.01 -2.07
CA GLU A 181 17.44 -9.63 -3.13
C GLU A 181 17.14 -11.11 -3.24
N VAL A 182 16.77 -11.57 -4.43
CA VAL A 182 16.45 -12.97 -4.71
C VAL A 182 17.74 -13.74 -5.04
N SER A 183 17.97 -14.88 -4.37
CA SER A 183 19.12 -15.74 -4.64
C SER A 183 19.09 -16.26 -6.08
N ASN A 184 20.18 -16.03 -6.81
CA ASN A 184 20.39 -16.51 -8.17
C ASN A 184 21.90 -16.68 -8.47
N LYS A 185 22.27 -17.08 -9.69
CA LYS A 185 23.68 -17.27 -10.09
C LYS A 185 24.52 -15.99 -9.99
N ALA A 186 23.93 -14.80 -10.17
CA ALA A 186 24.67 -13.54 -10.13
C ALA A 186 25.15 -13.20 -8.72
N ASN A 187 24.42 -13.64 -7.69
CA ASN A 187 24.72 -13.33 -6.29
C ASN A 187 25.24 -14.54 -5.48
N GLU A 188 25.49 -15.69 -6.09
CA GLU A 188 25.92 -16.91 -5.41
C GLU A 188 27.20 -16.73 -4.56
N LYS A 189 28.13 -15.89 -5.02
CA LYS A 189 29.41 -15.59 -4.32
C LYS A 189 29.30 -14.50 -3.25
N TYR A 190 28.14 -13.89 -3.07
CA TYR A 190 27.94 -12.82 -2.09
C TYR A 190 27.10 -13.27 -0.89
N GLU A 191 27.25 -12.54 0.20
CA GLU A 191 26.29 -12.51 1.27
C GLU A 191 25.09 -11.68 0.81
N LEU A 192 23.86 -12.20 0.97
CA LEU A 192 22.65 -11.43 0.63
C LEU A 192 22.46 -10.31 1.65
N PRO A 193 22.22 -9.08 1.19
CA PRO A 193 21.95 -7.96 2.09
C PRO A 193 20.58 -8.14 2.80
N ALA A 194 20.41 -7.43 3.90
CA ALA A 194 19.12 -7.37 4.58
C ALA A 194 18.05 -6.73 3.70
N ASN A 195 16.79 -7.14 3.91
CA ASN A 195 15.64 -6.54 3.26
C ASN A 195 15.49 -5.07 3.66
N VAL A 196 14.97 -4.25 2.76
CA VAL A 196 14.70 -2.83 2.98
C VAL A 196 13.20 -2.60 2.82
N THR A 197 12.58 -2.01 3.84
CA THR A 197 11.19 -1.54 3.75
C THR A 197 11.18 -0.07 3.34
N VAL A 198 10.32 0.28 2.39
CA VAL A 198 10.12 1.64 1.90
C VAL A 198 8.64 1.98 1.86
N THR A 199 8.32 3.26 2.10
CA THR A 199 6.97 3.80 1.89
C THR A 199 6.94 4.61 0.60
N VAL A 200 6.06 4.24 -0.32
CA VAL A 200 5.81 4.97 -1.56
C VAL A 200 4.79 6.08 -1.29
N HIS A 201 5.14 7.30 -1.66
CA HIS A 201 4.29 8.49 -1.54
C HIS A 201 3.91 9.02 -2.93
N GLU A 202 2.79 9.71 -3.00
CA GLU A 202 2.29 10.34 -4.22
C GLU A 202 3.34 11.25 -4.88
N GLY A 203 3.58 11.05 -6.18
CA GLY A 203 4.50 11.82 -7.00
C GLY A 203 5.98 11.76 -6.58
N LYS A 204 6.36 10.88 -5.63
CA LYS A 204 7.74 10.74 -5.14
C LYS A 204 8.35 9.42 -5.58
N THR A 205 9.69 9.46 -5.83
CA THR A 205 10.49 8.24 -6.00
C THR A 205 11.35 8.05 -4.75
N VAL A 206 11.13 6.96 -4.02
CA VAL A 206 11.96 6.56 -2.88
C VAL A 206 13.17 5.76 -3.37
N VAL A 207 14.33 5.94 -2.73
CA VAL A 207 15.57 5.25 -3.10
C VAL A 207 15.91 4.19 -2.06
N ALA A 208 16.09 2.94 -2.51
CA ALA A 208 16.59 1.84 -1.71
C ALA A 208 18.01 1.47 -2.17
N LYS A 209 18.97 1.37 -1.23
CA LYS A 209 20.37 1.07 -1.53
C LYS A 209 20.74 -0.30 -0.99
N PHE A 210 21.43 -1.08 -1.84
CA PHE A 210 21.88 -2.41 -1.50
C PHE A 210 23.38 -2.56 -1.84
N HIS A 211 24.09 -3.23 -0.94
CA HIS A 211 25.51 -3.54 -1.13
C HIS A 211 25.77 -5.03 -0.87
N ASN A 212 26.32 -5.73 -1.85
CA ASN A 212 26.69 -7.14 -1.69
C ASN A 212 28.17 -7.30 -1.32
N LYS A 213 28.40 -7.93 -0.18
CA LYS A 213 29.74 -8.31 0.28
C LYS A 213 30.10 -9.68 -0.28
N LEU A 214 31.34 -9.83 -0.71
CA LEU A 214 31.87 -11.15 -1.08
C LEU A 214 31.90 -12.09 0.12
N LYS A 215 31.47 -13.32 -0.07
CA LYS A 215 31.65 -14.37 0.93
C LYS A 215 33.14 -14.59 1.18
N PRO A 216 33.57 -14.84 2.42
CA PRO A 216 34.95 -15.21 2.71
C PRO A 216 35.37 -16.45 1.89
N VAL A 217 36.55 -16.39 1.26
CA VAL A 217 37.09 -17.55 0.58
C VAL A 217 37.51 -18.56 1.65
N THR A 218 36.75 -19.62 1.80
CA THR A 218 37.07 -20.72 2.76
C THR A 218 37.97 -21.80 2.18
N ASP A 219 38.32 -21.73 0.89
CA ASP A 219 39.29 -22.63 0.28
C ASP A 219 40.71 -22.29 0.75
N ILE A 220 41.13 -22.93 1.81
CA ILE A 220 42.56 -23.11 2.06
C ILE A 220 43.05 -23.97 0.88
N PRO A 221 43.99 -23.47 0.04
CA PRO A 221 44.58 -24.31 -0.97
C PRO A 221 45.16 -25.55 -0.26
N LYS A 222 44.70 -26.73 -0.63
CA LYS A 222 45.43 -27.96 -0.27
C LYS A 222 46.80 -27.83 -0.95
N THR A 223 47.75 -27.22 -0.23
CA THR A 223 49.14 -27.34 -0.59
C THR A 223 49.43 -28.83 -0.54
N GLY A 224 49.63 -29.43 -1.72
CA GLY A 224 49.82 -30.86 -1.87
C GLY A 224 51.17 -31.33 -1.35
N ASP A 225 51.48 -31.03 -0.08
CA ASP A 225 52.58 -31.65 0.65
C ASP A 225 52.02 -32.83 1.45
N THR A 226 52.09 -34.03 0.84
CA THR A 226 51.73 -35.28 1.47
C THR A 226 52.88 -35.84 2.30
N THR A 227 53.97 -35.09 2.52
CA THR A 227 55.11 -35.53 3.33
C THR A 227 54.88 -35.33 4.82
N ASN A 228 54.38 -36.39 5.46
CA ASN A 228 54.56 -36.71 6.89
C ASN A 228 54.05 -35.66 7.92
N MET A 229 52.84 -35.08 7.72
CA MET A 229 52.17 -34.31 8.76
C MET A 229 52.00 -35.01 10.13
N PRO A 230 51.90 -36.36 10.24
CA PRO A 230 51.77 -36.99 11.57
C PRO A 230 53.00 -36.82 12.45
N LEU A 231 54.19 -36.73 11.86
CA LEU A 231 55.46 -36.70 12.63
C LEU A 231 55.71 -35.31 13.25
N TRP A 232 55.38 -34.24 12.52
CA TRP A 232 55.59 -32.87 12.99
C TRP A 232 54.50 -32.43 13.98
N ALA A 233 53.29 -32.90 13.79
CA ALA A 233 52.19 -32.64 14.74
C ALA A 233 52.44 -33.37 16.09
N ALA A 234 53.04 -34.56 16.04
CA ALA A 234 53.43 -35.28 17.27
C ALA A 234 54.56 -34.57 18.03
N LEU A 235 55.55 -34.01 17.31
CA LEU A 235 56.64 -33.23 17.93
C LEU A 235 56.21 -31.90 18.49
N ALA A 236 55.28 -31.20 17.85
CA ALA A 236 54.69 -29.95 18.36
C ALA A 236 53.82 -30.21 19.59
N GLY A 237 53.12 -31.34 19.66
CA GLY A 237 52.31 -31.74 20.82
C GLY A 237 53.17 -32.05 22.05
N ILE A 238 54.35 -32.60 21.89
CA ILE A 238 55.26 -32.94 23.00
C ILE A 238 55.87 -31.66 23.60
N SER A 239 56.20 -30.66 22.79
CA SER A 239 56.72 -29.38 23.30
C SER A 239 55.69 -28.55 24.06
N ALA A 240 54.43 -28.65 23.69
CA ALA A 240 53.34 -27.96 24.41
C ALA A 240 53.03 -28.60 25.77
N ILE A 241 53.16 -29.93 25.88
CA ILE A 241 52.98 -30.64 27.15
C ILE A 241 54.16 -30.37 28.11
N GLY A 242 55.39 -30.24 27.60
CA GLY A 242 56.56 -29.89 28.39
C GLY A 242 56.51 -28.49 29.02
N ALA A 243 56.00 -27.50 28.29
CA ALA A 243 55.85 -26.13 28.80
C ALA A 243 54.72 -26.00 29.84
N GLY A 244 53.62 -26.77 29.68
CA GLY A 244 52.53 -26.81 30.63
C GLY A 244 52.90 -27.46 31.96
N ALA A 245 53.71 -28.54 31.93
CA ALA A 245 54.21 -29.21 33.12
C ALA A 245 55.17 -28.36 33.94
N ALA A 246 56.09 -27.61 33.26
CA ALA A 246 57.01 -26.70 33.96
C ALA A 246 56.28 -25.53 34.66
N ALA A 247 55.25 -25.00 34.04
CA ALA A 247 54.42 -23.93 34.66
C ALA A 247 53.62 -24.44 35.86
N PHE A 248 53.16 -25.70 35.83
CA PHE A 248 52.41 -26.28 36.95
C PHE A 248 53.27 -26.54 38.17
N PHE A 249 54.54 -26.95 37.98
CA PHE A 249 55.47 -27.17 39.05
C PHE A 249 55.96 -25.87 39.71
N THR A 250 56.11 -24.80 39.00
CA THR A 250 56.52 -23.50 39.55
C THR A 250 55.38 -22.84 40.37
N PHE A 251 54.17 -23.05 40.00
CA PHE A 251 53.01 -22.53 40.76
C PHE A 251 52.81 -23.30 42.08
N ARG A 252 53.09 -24.60 42.12
CA ARG A 252 52.95 -25.41 43.33
C ARG A 252 54.02 -25.09 44.38
N LYS A 253 55.24 -24.80 43.97
CA LYS A 253 56.35 -24.40 44.85
C LYS A 253 56.11 -23.02 45.51
N LYS A 254 55.41 -22.12 44.86
CA LYS A 254 55.09 -20.79 45.38
C LYS A 254 53.94 -20.82 46.40
N LYS A 255 53.13 -21.86 46.45
CA LYS A 255 52.05 -22.03 47.41
C LYS A 255 52.44 -22.70 48.70
N GLU A 256 53.58 -23.42 48.73
CA GLU A 256 54.08 -24.04 49.99
C GLU A 256 54.96 -23.11 50.82
N VAL A 257 55.62 -22.10 50.22
CA VAL A 257 56.47 -21.13 50.93
C VAL A 257 55.65 -20.05 51.68
N GLY A 258 54.37 -19.96 51.46
CA GLY A 258 53.49 -18.96 52.13
C GLY A 258 52.74 -19.45 53.39
N LYS A 259 53.08 -20.64 53.92
CA LYS A 259 52.35 -21.26 55.06
C LYS A 259 53.17 -21.41 56.35
N HIS A 260 54.40 -20.89 56.38
CA HIS A 260 55.17 -20.80 57.60
C HIS A 260 55.64 -19.39 57.82
N GLU A 261 54.78 -18.53 58.34
CA GLU A 261 55.05 -17.45 59.29
C GLU A 261 53.71 -16.81 59.66
N ARG A 262 53.35 -17.09 60.93
CA ARG A 262 52.29 -16.57 61.82
C ARG A 262 50.87 -17.02 61.59
#